data_ee3aa5e016d564dba12038dc69ccc1f2
#
_entry.id   ee3aa5e016d564dba12038dc69ccc1f2
#
_cell.length_a   1.000
_cell.length_b   1.000
_cell.length_c   1.000
_cell.angle_alpha   90.00
_cell.angle_beta   90.00
_cell.angle_gamma   90.00
#
_symmetry.space_group_name_H-M   'P 1'
#
loop_
_entity.id
_entity.type
_entity.pdbx_description
1 polymer ?
#
loop_
_entity_poly.entity_id
_entity_poly.type
_entity_poly.pdbx_seq_one_letter_code
_entity_poly.pdbx_strand_id
1 'polypeptide(L)'
;SPMSRGLGDVYKRQEYKKAMQKDILNHENLTVLQSTVKSVKFSKNRAEGVVIETGDYIKSKCVVLTAGTFLDGVIHMGEKTFSAGRSGDRASVELEKYFKDSGFNIERLKTGTPPRIKTESINFDRLQKQDSDHPLPMLSYLNDHYGFSPNHIEKIPCFITHTNLHTHCLLYTSPSPRDIGE
;
A
#
# COMPACT_ATOMS: atom_id res chain seq x y z
N SER A 1 -11.93 9.65 3.95
CA SER A 1 -11.18 10.81 4.47
C SER A 1 -9.97 11.06 3.56
N PRO A 2 -9.84 12.23 2.93
CA PRO A 2 -8.66 12.58 2.16
C PRO A 2 -7.51 12.81 3.15
N MET A 3 -6.55 11.91 3.16
CA MET A 3 -5.35 12.11 3.97
C MET A 3 -4.51 13.23 3.37
N SER A 4 -4.34 14.32 4.12
CA SER A 4 -3.32 15.31 3.82
C SER A 4 -1.93 14.67 3.97
N ARG A 5 -1.19 14.61 2.88
CA ARG A 5 0.12 13.95 2.86
C ARG A 5 1.22 14.98 2.65
N GLY A 6 1.49 15.78 3.70
CA GLY A 6 2.61 16.70 3.73
C GLY A 6 3.94 16.04 4.12
N LEU A 7 5.00 16.81 4.24
CA LEU A 7 6.33 16.38 4.72
C LEU A 7 6.26 15.62 6.05
N GLY A 8 5.34 16.00 6.95
CA GLY A 8 5.10 15.29 8.21
C GLY A 8 4.62 13.85 8.02
N ASP A 9 3.85 13.56 6.96
CA ASP A 9 3.38 12.20 6.67
C ASP A 9 4.54 11.29 6.19
N VAL A 10 5.47 11.82 5.42
CA VAL A 10 6.67 11.08 4.99
C VAL A 10 7.54 10.73 6.19
N TYR A 11 7.76 11.67 7.11
CA TYR A 11 8.52 11.43 8.34
C TYR A 11 7.83 10.39 9.23
N LYS A 12 6.53 10.53 9.46
CA LYS A 12 5.74 9.58 10.27
C LYS A 12 5.75 8.17 9.67
N ARG A 13 5.71 8.04 8.35
CA ARG A 13 5.86 6.74 7.68
C ARG A 13 7.23 6.13 7.90
N GLN A 14 8.29 6.94 7.88
CA GLN A 14 9.63 6.44 8.14
C GLN A 14 9.77 5.95 9.58
N GLU A 15 9.23 6.69 10.55
CA GLU A 15 9.24 6.28 11.97
C GLU A 15 8.40 5.00 12.19
N TYR A 16 7.23 4.91 11.59
CA TYR A 16 6.41 3.69 11.60
C TYR A 16 7.16 2.50 11.00
N LYS A 17 7.78 2.71 9.82
CA LYS A 17 8.58 1.67 9.18
C LYS A 17 9.72 1.18 10.08
N LYS A 18 10.46 2.10 10.72
CA LYS A 18 11.55 1.76 11.63
C LYS A 18 11.06 0.97 12.85
N ALA A 19 9.94 1.40 13.45
CA ALA A 19 9.34 0.72 14.58
C ALA A 19 8.94 -0.71 14.21
N MET A 20 8.19 -0.90 13.11
CA MET A 20 7.77 -2.21 12.64
C MET A 20 8.94 -3.09 12.25
N GLN A 21 9.97 -2.55 11.60
CA GLN A 21 11.18 -3.32 11.28
C GLN A 21 11.90 -3.79 12.54
N LYS A 22 12.01 -2.92 13.55
CA LYS A 22 12.61 -3.28 14.83
C LYS A 22 11.88 -4.44 15.49
N ASP A 23 10.55 -4.36 15.55
CA ASP A 23 9.72 -5.40 16.18
C ASP A 23 9.82 -6.73 15.42
N ILE A 24 9.76 -6.69 14.08
CA ILE A 24 9.84 -7.88 13.24
C ILE A 24 11.21 -8.54 13.33
N LEU A 25 12.29 -7.77 13.19
CA LEU A 25 13.66 -8.31 13.16
C LEU A 25 14.14 -8.82 14.51
N ASN A 26 13.56 -8.37 15.62
CA ASN A 26 13.91 -8.80 16.97
C ASN A 26 12.93 -9.84 17.54
N HIS A 27 11.95 -10.29 16.77
CA HIS A 27 10.99 -11.28 17.27
C HIS A 27 11.60 -12.69 17.30
N GLU A 28 11.63 -13.31 18.46
CA GLU A 28 12.35 -14.57 18.71
C GLU A 28 11.93 -15.75 17.82
N ASN A 29 10.65 -15.82 17.44
CA ASN A 29 10.07 -16.91 16.65
C ASN A 29 9.82 -16.54 15.19
N LEU A 30 10.51 -15.53 14.69
CA LEU A 30 10.33 -15.02 13.32
C LEU A 30 11.67 -14.99 12.57
N THR A 31 11.72 -15.69 11.45
CA THR A 31 12.85 -15.60 10.51
C THR A 31 12.44 -14.77 9.31
N VAL A 32 13.19 -13.71 9.04
CA VAL A 32 12.98 -12.85 7.86
C VAL A 32 13.95 -13.26 6.77
N LEU A 33 13.40 -13.69 5.63
CA LEU A 33 14.17 -14.05 4.45
C LEU A 33 13.81 -13.09 3.30
N GLN A 34 14.78 -12.36 2.79
CA GLN A 34 14.62 -11.51 1.62
C GLN A 34 14.80 -12.34 0.34
N SER A 35 13.69 -12.73 -0.27
CA SER A 35 13.69 -13.48 -1.52
C SER A 35 12.36 -13.31 -2.26
N THR A 36 12.37 -13.59 -3.57
CA THR A 36 11.16 -13.60 -4.40
C THR A 36 10.54 -14.99 -4.37
N VAL A 37 9.25 -15.08 -4.04
CA VAL A 37 8.49 -16.33 -4.12
C VAL A 37 7.96 -16.51 -5.54
N LYS A 38 8.25 -17.67 -6.15
CA LYS A 38 7.79 -18.03 -7.51
C LYS A 38 6.50 -18.83 -7.50
N SER A 39 6.34 -19.75 -6.54
CA SER A 39 5.17 -20.62 -6.48
C SER A 39 4.89 -21.12 -5.06
N VAL A 40 3.67 -21.60 -4.85
CA VAL A 40 3.26 -22.27 -3.63
C VAL A 40 3.10 -23.76 -3.90
N LYS A 41 3.71 -24.62 -3.13
CA LYS A 41 3.53 -26.06 -3.26
C LYS A 41 2.24 -26.50 -2.57
N PHE A 42 1.41 -27.23 -3.32
CA PHE A 42 0.20 -27.86 -2.81
C PHE A 42 0.29 -29.37 -2.91
N SER A 43 -0.28 -30.03 -1.92
CA SER A 43 -0.55 -31.47 -1.93
C SER A 43 -1.94 -31.71 -1.38
N LYS A 44 -2.79 -32.43 -2.10
CA LYS A 44 -4.17 -32.75 -1.70
C LYS A 44 -4.96 -31.54 -1.17
N ASN A 45 -4.94 -30.41 -1.87
CA ASN A 45 -5.57 -29.14 -1.50
C ASN A 45 -5.03 -28.47 -0.22
N ARG A 46 -3.82 -28.79 0.19
CA ARG A 46 -3.14 -28.12 1.31
C ARG A 46 -1.84 -27.48 0.84
N ALA A 47 -1.60 -26.23 1.27
CA ALA A 47 -0.30 -25.62 1.08
C ALA A 47 0.74 -26.34 1.96
N GLU A 48 1.90 -26.66 1.38
CA GLU A 48 3.01 -27.32 2.06
C GLU A 48 4.25 -26.45 2.16
N GLY A 49 4.27 -25.33 1.48
CA GLY A 49 5.39 -24.39 1.47
C GLY A 49 5.48 -23.58 0.20
N VAL A 50 6.61 -22.91 0.03
CA VAL A 50 6.87 -22.02 -1.12
C VAL A 50 8.19 -22.36 -1.80
N VAL A 51 8.28 -22.06 -3.09
CA VAL A 51 9.54 -22.12 -3.84
C VAL A 51 9.98 -20.69 -4.12
N ILE A 52 11.22 -20.39 -3.77
CA ILE A 52 11.83 -19.07 -3.97
C ILE A 52 12.63 -19.01 -5.29
N GLU A 53 13.10 -17.82 -5.66
CA GLU A 53 13.77 -17.57 -6.95
C GLU A 53 15.03 -18.41 -7.18
N THR A 54 15.73 -18.80 -6.12
CA THR A 54 16.90 -19.70 -6.18
C THR A 54 16.52 -21.14 -6.52
N GLY A 55 15.24 -21.50 -6.46
CA GLY A 55 14.74 -22.85 -6.61
C GLY A 55 14.61 -23.62 -5.30
N ASP A 56 15.03 -23.03 -4.17
CA ASP A 56 14.92 -23.66 -2.87
C ASP A 56 13.46 -23.76 -2.41
N TYR A 57 13.17 -24.87 -1.72
CA TYR A 57 11.85 -25.13 -1.16
C TYR A 57 11.83 -24.87 0.34
N ILE A 58 10.96 -23.95 0.76
CA ILE A 58 10.73 -23.63 2.16
C ILE A 58 9.42 -24.30 2.59
N LYS A 59 9.53 -25.34 3.39
CA LYS A 59 8.38 -26.09 3.91
C LYS A 59 7.66 -25.31 4.99
N SER A 60 6.32 -25.30 4.92
CA SER A 60 5.47 -24.68 5.94
C SER A 60 4.12 -25.38 6.03
N LYS A 61 3.44 -25.25 7.17
CA LYS A 61 2.08 -25.80 7.39
C LYS A 61 1.01 -24.89 6.78
N CYS A 62 1.30 -23.60 6.66
CA CYS A 62 0.40 -22.58 6.13
C CYS A 62 1.20 -21.55 5.33
N VAL A 63 0.56 -20.93 4.36
CA VAL A 63 1.12 -19.82 3.58
C VAL A 63 0.12 -18.67 3.63
N VAL A 64 0.58 -17.48 3.99
CA VAL A 64 -0.21 -16.24 3.99
C VAL A 64 0.34 -15.32 2.90
N LEU A 65 -0.47 -15.03 1.90
CA LEU A 65 -0.13 -14.13 0.81
C LEU A 65 -0.51 -12.69 1.17
N THR A 66 0.47 -11.80 1.21
CA THR A 66 0.28 -10.37 1.51
C THR A 66 0.95 -9.50 0.45
N ALA A 67 0.80 -9.87 -0.83
CA ALA A 67 1.51 -9.27 -1.95
C ALA A 67 1.12 -7.79 -2.23
N GLY A 68 0.02 -7.31 -1.69
CA GLY A 68 -0.43 -5.92 -1.90
C GLY A 68 -0.63 -5.62 -3.39
N THR A 69 0.06 -4.60 -3.90
CA THR A 69 0.00 -4.16 -5.31
C THR A 69 1.07 -4.82 -6.18
N PHE A 70 1.79 -5.82 -5.69
CA PHE A 70 2.95 -6.39 -6.38
C PHE A 70 2.61 -7.55 -7.30
N LEU A 71 1.46 -8.22 -7.13
CA LEU A 71 1.07 -9.38 -7.92
C LEU A 71 0.73 -8.91 -9.34
N ASP A 72 1.65 -9.13 -10.27
CA ASP A 72 1.64 -8.62 -11.66
C ASP A 72 1.26 -7.12 -11.74
N GLY A 73 1.83 -6.32 -10.84
CA GLY A 73 1.53 -4.89 -10.76
C GLY A 73 1.97 -4.13 -12.02
N VAL A 74 1.13 -3.19 -12.46
CA VAL A 74 1.44 -2.28 -13.57
C VAL A 74 1.21 -0.85 -13.09
N ILE A 75 2.21 0.00 -13.26
CA ILE A 75 2.13 1.42 -12.96
C ILE A 75 1.83 2.19 -14.25
N HIS A 76 0.84 3.06 -14.21
CA HIS A 76 0.51 4.00 -15.26
C HIS A 76 0.97 5.41 -14.85
N MET A 77 1.76 6.05 -15.73
CA MET A 77 2.22 7.45 -15.55
C MET A 77 1.97 8.22 -16.86
N GLY A 78 0.83 8.87 -16.96
CA GLY A 78 0.35 9.41 -18.23
C GLY A 78 0.16 8.26 -19.24
N GLU A 79 0.78 8.37 -20.40
CA GLU A 79 0.74 7.34 -21.46
C GLU A 79 1.75 6.20 -21.27
N LYS A 80 2.64 6.31 -20.29
CA LYS A 80 3.67 5.28 -20.05
C LYS A 80 3.21 4.27 -19.04
N THR A 81 3.54 2.99 -19.30
CA THR A 81 3.26 1.87 -18.40
C THR A 81 4.56 1.16 -18.02
N PHE A 82 4.63 0.68 -16.77
CA PHE A 82 5.78 -0.05 -16.25
C PHE A 82 5.30 -1.25 -15.44
N SER A 83 5.90 -2.42 -15.67
CA SER A 83 5.67 -3.58 -14.80
C SER A 83 6.38 -3.34 -13.46
N ALA A 84 5.63 -3.01 -12.44
CA ALA A 84 6.13 -2.76 -11.09
C ALA A 84 4.99 -2.82 -10.07
N GLY A 85 5.27 -3.25 -8.85
CA GLY A 85 4.32 -3.18 -7.74
C GLY A 85 4.26 -1.80 -7.09
N ARG A 86 5.40 -1.11 -7.10
CA ARG A 86 5.60 0.27 -6.63
C ARG A 86 6.74 0.89 -7.43
N SER A 87 6.77 2.23 -7.52
CA SER A 87 7.89 2.93 -8.18
C SER A 87 9.24 2.51 -7.59
N GLY A 88 10.11 1.95 -8.41
CA GLY A 88 11.42 1.42 -8.02
C GLY A 88 11.46 -0.05 -7.61
N ASP A 89 10.31 -0.72 -7.46
CA ASP A 89 10.23 -2.12 -7.04
C ASP A 89 9.62 -3.00 -8.14
N ARG A 90 10.16 -4.18 -8.35
CA ARG A 90 9.68 -5.13 -9.36
C ARG A 90 8.31 -5.71 -9.00
N ALA A 91 7.52 -6.06 -10.01
CA ALA A 91 6.30 -6.83 -9.84
C ALA A 91 6.60 -8.32 -9.68
N SER A 92 5.69 -9.05 -8.99
CA SER A 92 5.73 -10.51 -8.84
C SER A 92 4.89 -11.16 -9.96
N VAL A 93 5.46 -11.29 -11.14
CA VAL A 93 4.75 -11.81 -12.32
C VAL A 93 4.63 -13.33 -12.28
N GLU A 94 5.70 -14.05 -11.90
CA GLU A 94 5.71 -15.51 -11.87
C GLU A 94 4.68 -16.07 -10.89
N LEU A 95 4.54 -15.44 -9.73
CA LEU A 95 3.60 -15.85 -8.70
C LEU A 95 2.13 -15.63 -9.14
N GLU A 96 1.85 -14.53 -9.84
CA GLU A 96 0.52 -14.26 -10.39
C GLU A 96 0.14 -15.33 -11.42
N LYS A 97 1.01 -15.57 -12.39
CA LYS A 97 0.82 -16.61 -13.40
C LYS A 97 0.58 -17.98 -12.75
N TYR A 98 1.37 -18.32 -11.74
CA TYR A 98 1.20 -19.58 -11.01
C TYR A 98 -0.21 -19.72 -10.40
N PHE A 99 -0.74 -18.66 -9.79
CA PHE A 99 -2.08 -18.70 -9.21
C PHE A 99 -3.17 -18.82 -10.27
N LYS A 100 -3.04 -18.13 -11.42
CA LYS A 100 -3.96 -18.28 -12.56
C LYS A 100 -3.97 -19.70 -13.09
N ASP A 101 -2.79 -20.27 -13.34
CA ASP A 101 -2.62 -21.62 -13.84
C ASP A 101 -3.13 -22.67 -12.85
N SER A 102 -3.16 -22.35 -11.57
CA SER A 102 -3.71 -23.19 -10.49
C SER A 102 -5.22 -23.07 -10.32
N GLY A 103 -5.91 -22.30 -11.17
CA GLY A 103 -7.37 -22.17 -11.17
C GLY A 103 -7.93 -21.15 -10.16
N PHE A 104 -7.10 -20.28 -9.60
CA PHE A 104 -7.58 -19.15 -8.79
C PHE A 104 -8.19 -18.08 -9.69
N ASN A 105 -9.35 -17.56 -9.30
CA ASN A 105 -9.93 -16.40 -9.97
C ASN A 105 -9.17 -15.14 -9.55
N ILE A 106 -8.43 -14.56 -10.49
CA ILE A 106 -7.63 -13.35 -10.27
C ILE A 106 -8.13 -12.26 -11.18
N GLU A 107 -8.46 -11.12 -10.59
CA GLU A 107 -8.91 -9.93 -11.29
C GLU A 107 -7.97 -8.76 -11.03
N ARG A 108 -7.95 -7.83 -11.97
CA ARG A 108 -7.13 -6.63 -11.85
C ARG A 108 -7.92 -5.51 -11.18
N LEU A 109 -7.36 -4.97 -10.10
CA LEU A 109 -7.91 -3.82 -9.39
C LEU A 109 -7.04 -2.59 -9.61
N LYS A 110 -7.67 -1.42 -9.62
CA LYS A 110 -7.00 -0.12 -9.71
C LYS A 110 -6.79 0.47 -8.32
N THR A 111 -5.58 0.97 -8.07
CA THR A 111 -5.29 1.86 -6.94
C THR A 111 -4.86 3.22 -7.46
N GLY A 112 -5.48 4.30 -6.98
CA GLY A 112 -5.11 5.66 -7.33
C GLY A 112 -4.06 6.24 -6.38
N THR A 113 -3.05 6.90 -6.92
CA THR A 113 -2.12 7.70 -6.11
C THR A 113 -2.59 9.14 -6.11
N PRO A 114 -2.86 9.76 -4.94
CA PRO A 114 -3.18 11.19 -4.88
C PRO A 114 -2.06 12.03 -5.46
N PRO A 115 -2.37 13.11 -6.21
CA PRO A 115 -1.35 14.01 -6.74
C PRO A 115 -0.61 14.69 -5.59
N ARG A 116 0.69 14.90 -5.77
CA ARG A 116 1.51 15.72 -4.88
C ARG A 116 1.62 17.12 -5.46
N ILE A 117 1.08 18.08 -4.74
CA ILE A 117 1.03 19.47 -5.16
C ILE A 117 2.10 20.25 -4.38
N LYS A 118 2.78 21.18 -5.03
CA LYS A 118 3.70 22.09 -4.35
C LYS A 118 2.91 22.98 -3.39
N THR A 119 3.29 23.03 -2.13
CA THR A 119 2.60 23.79 -1.09
C THR A 119 2.45 25.27 -1.46
N GLU A 120 3.48 25.86 -2.10
CA GLU A 120 3.51 27.25 -2.55
C GLU A 120 2.45 27.57 -3.62
N SER A 121 1.98 26.53 -4.36
CA SER A 121 0.95 26.70 -5.39
C SER A 121 -0.48 26.59 -4.85
N ILE A 122 -0.65 26.33 -3.56
CA ILE A 122 -1.96 26.16 -2.93
C ILE A 122 -2.42 27.49 -2.34
N ASN A 123 -3.58 27.97 -2.74
CA ASN A 123 -4.22 29.11 -2.11
C ASN A 123 -5.06 28.64 -0.91
N PHE A 124 -4.45 28.61 0.26
CA PHE A 124 -5.08 28.14 1.50
C PHE A 124 -6.24 29.03 1.95
N ASP A 125 -6.27 30.33 1.59
CA ASP A 125 -7.34 31.26 1.98
C ASP A 125 -8.69 30.90 1.35
N ARG A 126 -8.66 30.12 0.26
CA ARG A 126 -9.88 29.64 -0.43
C ARG A 126 -10.35 28.26 0.05
N LEU A 127 -9.66 27.65 0.98
CA LEU A 127 -9.91 26.29 1.43
C LEU A 127 -10.49 26.29 2.83
N GLN A 128 -11.41 25.38 3.06
CA GLN A 128 -11.93 25.15 4.41
C GLN A 128 -10.89 24.39 5.22
N LYS A 129 -10.44 24.99 6.32
CA LYS A 129 -9.54 24.33 7.27
C LYS A 129 -10.30 23.23 8.02
N GLN A 130 -9.70 22.06 8.13
CA GLN A 130 -10.17 20.95 8.92
C GLN A 130 -9.12 20.60 9.98
N ASP A 131 -9.41 20.95 11.19
CA ASP A 131 -8.57 20.61 12.35
C ASP A 131 -8.76 19.14 12.74
N SER A 132 -7.85 18.60 13.53
CA SER A 132 -7.97 17.27 14.13
C SER A 132 -9.11 17.24 15.15
N ASP A 133 -9.72 16.07 15.32
CA ASP A 133 -10.74 15.86 16.32
C ASP A 133 -10.25 16.20 17.75
N HIS A 134 -11.17 16.61 18.60
CA HIS A 134 -10.88 16.88 19.99
C HIS A 134 -11.96 16.26 20.89
N PRO A 135 -11.59 15.34 21.83
CA PRO A 135 -10.26 14.79 22.05
C PRO A 135 -9.75 13.95 20.88
N LEU A 136 -8.43 13.80 20.75
CA LEU A 136 -7.83 13.00 19.69
C LEU A 136 -8.24 11.53 19.86
N PRO A 137 -8.88 10.89 18.85
CA PRO A 137 -9.33 9.52 18.98
C PRO A 137 -8.13 8.57 19.03
N MET A 138 -8.19 7.60 19.93
CA MET A 138 -7.23 6.50 19.97
C MET A 138 -7.60 5.44 18.93
N LEU A 139 -6.66 5.11 18.04
CA LEU A 139 -6.86 4.09 17.02
C LEU A 139 -6.63 2.66 17.54
N SER A 140 -6.11 2.52 18.75
CA SER A 140 -5.86 1.24 19.40
C SER A 140 -6.47 1.24 20.81
N TYR A 141 -7.26 0.22 21.12
CA TYR A 141 -7.76 -0.01 22.49
C TYR A 141 -6.65 -0.22 23.51
N LEU A 142 -5.49 -0.74 23.09
CA LEU A 142 -4.34 -0.91 23.98
C LEU A 142 -3.76 0.43 24.42
N ASN A 143 -3.79 1.45 23.58
CA ASN A 143 -3.31 2.78 23.95
C ASN A 143 -4.15 3.40 25.06
N ASP A 144 -5.47 3.21 25.01
CA ASP A 144 -6.38 3.66 26.06
C ASP A 144 -6.13 2.89 27.37
N HIS A 145 -6.00 1.57 27.27
CA HIS A 145 -5.71 0.70 28.40
C HIS A 145 -4.39 1.04 29.12
N TYR A 146 -3.35 1.39 28.36
CA TYR A 146 -2.04 1.79 28.93
C TYR A 146 -1.93 3.26 29.26
N GLY A 147 -3.00 4.04 29.15
CA GLY A 147 -3.02 5.46 29.44
C GLY A 147 -2.14 6.31 28.52
N PHE A 148 -1.93 5.85 27.27
CA PHE A 148 -1.17 6.61 26.31
C PHE A 148 -1.90 7.91 25.96
N SER A 149 -1.20 9.05 26.10
CA SER A 149 -1.75 10.37 25.71
C SER A 149 -1.07 10.87 24.43
N PRO A 150 -1.83 11.19 23.37
CA PRO A 150 -1.28 11.72 22.13
C PRO A 150 -0.98 13.21 22.17
N ASN A 151 -0.99 13.84 23.35
CA ASN A 151 -0.83 15.29 23.48
C ASN A 151 0.52 15.83 23.00
N HIS A 152 1.53 14.96 22.88
CA HIS A 152 2.86 15.30 22.34
C HIS A 152 2.93 15.22 20.81
N ILE A 153 1.85 14.78 20.13
CA ILE A 153 1.83 14.66 18.68
C ILE A 153 1.44 16.01 18.08
N GLU A 154 2.31 16.56 17.23
CA GLU A 154 2.00 17.74 16.45
C GLU A 154 0.80 17.51 15.54
N LYS A 155 -0.20 18.38 15.65
CA LYS A 155 -1.43 18.33 14.87
C LYS A 155 -1.30 19.22 13.64
N ILE A 156 -1.28 18.61 12.46
CA ILE A 156 -1.23 19.35 11.19
C ILE A 156 -2.65 19.34 10.62
N PRO A 157 -3.27 20.51 10.38
CA PRO A 157 -4.61 20.56 9.82
C PRO A 157 -4.64 20.12 8.36
N CYS A 158 -5.77 19.59 7.94
CA CYS A 158 -6.10 19.35 6.55
C CYS A 158 -6.84 20.55 5.97
N PHE A 159 -6.90 20.62 4.63
CA PHE A 159 -7.68 21.63 3.92
C PHE A 159 -8.57 20.93 2.90
N ILE A 160 -9.84 21.26 2.93
CA ILE A 160 -10.84 20.64 2.07
C ILE A 160 -10.99 21.45 0.79
N THR A 161 -10.97 20.75 -0.35
CA THR A 161 -11.33 21.29 -1.65
C THR A 161 -12.28 20.34 -2.36
N HIS A 162 -12.92 20.80 -3.40
CA HIS A 162 -13.85 20.03 -4.20
C HIS A 162 -13.41 19.99 -5.66
N THR A 163 -13.67 18.88 -6.32
CA THR A 163 -13.54 18.75 -7.76
C THR A 163 -14.69 19.47 -8.45
N ASN A 164 -14.46 19.94 -9.66
CA ASN A 164 -15.47 20.58 -10.51
C ASN A 164 -15.63 19.82 -11.83
N LEU A 165 -16.57 20.25 -12.69
CA LEU A 165 -16.79 19.62 -13.99
C LEU A 165 -15.53 19.53 -14.84
N HIS A 166 -14.70 20.57 -14.86
CA HIS A 166 -13.45 20.56 -15.61
C HIS A 166 -12.48 19.50 -15.10
N THR A 167 -12.33 19.39 -13.77
CA THR A 167 -11.54 18.34 -13.14
C THR A 167 -12.08 16.95 -13.48
N HIS A 168 -13.39 16.76 -13.44
CA HIS A 168 -14.02 15.49 -13.78
C HIS A 168 -13.81 15.12 -15.25
N CYS A 169 -13.92 16.09 -16.18
CA CYS A 169 -13.63 15.86 -17.59
C CYS A 169 -12.18 15.38 -17.80
N LEU A 170 -11.20 16.01 -17.13
CA LEU A 170 -9.80 15.60 -17.22
C LEU A 170 -9.56 14.20 -16.66
N LEU A 171 -10.21 13.85 -15.56
CA LEU A 171 -10.10 12.52 -14.95
C LEU A 171 -10.81 11.45 -15.78
N TYR A 172 -11.92 11.78 -16.41
CA TYR A 172 -12.68 10.86 -17.26
C TYR A 172 -11.91 10.48 -18.52
N THR A 173 -11.18 11.42 -19.11
CA THR A 173 -10.36 11.19 -20.29
C THR A 173 -9.02 10.49 -19.99
N SER A 174 -8.68 10.32 -18.71
CA SER A 174 -7.47 9.56 -18.33
C SER A 174 -7.73 8.06 -18.49
N PRO A 175 -6.83 7.33 -19.18
CA PRO A 175 -7.00 5.89 -19.38
C PRO A 175 -7.09 5.16 -18.03
N SER A 176 -8.12 4.35 -17.88
CA SER A 176 -8.30 3.47 -16.73
C SER A 176 -7.84 2.06 -17.08
N PRO A 177 -7.30 1.26 -16.16
CA PRO A 177 -7.01 -0.15 -16.41
C PRO A 177 -8.21 -0.97 -16.87
N ARG A 178 -9.44 -0.52 -16.62
CA ARG A 178 -10.66 -1.14 -17.15
C ARG A 178 -10.87 -0.85 -18.63
N ASP A 179 -10.34 0.28 -19.11
CA ASP A 179 -10.53 0.73 -20.49
C ASP A 179 -9.45 0.18 -21.45
N ILE A 180 -8.42 -0.47 -20.90
CA ILE A 180 -7.26 -1.00 -21.65
C ILE A 180 -7.36 -2.53 -21.81
N GLY A 181 -8.37 -3.15 -21.25
CA GLY A 181 -8.51 -4.61 -21.13
C GLY A 181 -9.54 -5.28 -22.03
N GLU A 182 -10.04 -4.59 -23.06
CA GLU A 182 -10.88 -5.18 -24.11
C GLU A 182 -10.15 -5.25 -25.46
#